data_2b1ea4bf0714fe5e0e5edd4e7c31c715
#
_entry.id   2b1ea4bf0714fe5e0e5edd4e7c31c715
#
_cell.length_a   1.000
_cell.length_b   1.000
_cell.length_c   1.000
_cell.angle_alpha   90.00
_cell.angle_beta   90.00
_cell.angle_gamma   90.00
#
_symmetry.space_group_name_H-M   'P 1'
#
loop_
_entity.id
_entity.type
_entity.pdbx_description
1 polymer ?
#
loop_
_entity_poly.entity_id
_entity_poly.type
_entity_poly.pdbx_seq_one_letter_code
_entity_poly.pdbx_strand_id
1 'polypeptide(L)'
;MTTKALTLYELNALVSDVISSTLSRSYWVEAELSEARESRGHCYMELIEKDARGNVPIARAQAKCWHNVWAEIQPSFIKITGQTIHAGMKVMLLVHAQFHPQYGFSWIVDDINPEFTMGDMMRKRQEIIRQLRAEGVYDLQRELCLSMFAQRIAVISSETAAGYGDFCNQLLHNEFGLAFHVELFPAVMQGDQVEQSIINALNLINEREEDFDCVVIIRGGGATADLSGFDTLNLAENVANFPLPIITGIGHERDESVLDMVSFMRVKTPTAAAAYLINQLAATLARVENAQASIVEAVQRRLEREKMHIQHIATHIPMLFSVVRTQQEARLDSLSQRLVNRMKERLSKARYDLDSMMRYAIPTLVGCLSNEQRRIDMLAQRAQLMDPKLLLSRGYSITLHNGKAVRHASQLKAGDVITTRFEQGEVESVVKK
;
A
#
# COMPACT_ATOMS: atom_id res chain seq x y z
N MET A 1 -16.36 41.55 -60.07
CA MET A 1 -15.31 41.86 -59.09
C MET A 1 -14.28 40.72 -59.13
N THR A 2 -13.17 40.96 -59.80
CA THR A 2 -12.05 39.97 -59.87
C THR A 2 -11.38 39.92 -58.48
N THR A 3 -11.71 38.92 -57.70
CA THR A 3 -11.02 38.64 -56.45
C THR A 3 -9.55 38.32 -56.76
N LYS A 4 -8.63 39.21 -56.39
CA LYS A 4 -7.21 38.99 -56.52
C LYS A 4 -6.85 37.75 -55.68
N ALA A 5 -6.20 36.77 -56.28
CA ALA A 5 -5.76 35.57 -55.56
C ALA A 5 -4.77 35.98 -54.46
N LEU A 6 -5.00 35.57 -53.24
CA LEU A 6 -4.09 35.75 -52.10
C LEU A 6 -3.08 34.62 -52.07
N THR A 7 -1.87 34.91 -51.64
CA THR A 7 -0.92 33.87 -51.25
C THR A 7 -1.36 33.21 -49.95
N LEU A 8 -0.90 31.99 -49.70
CA LEU A 8 -1.17 31.29 -48.43
C LEU A 8 -0.69 32.11 -47.22
N TYR A 9 0.40 32.81 -47.34
CA TYR A 9 0.93 33.69 -46.29
C TYR A 9 -0.01 34.86 -46.02
N GLU A 10 -0.51 35.55 -47.08
CA GLU A 10 -1.46 36.67 -46.93
C GLU A 10 -2.77 36.20 -46.29
N LEU A 11 -3.28 35.03 -46.70
CA LEU A 11 -4.46 34.43 -46.07
C LEU A 11 -4.24 34.11 -44.60
N ASN A 12 -3.10 33.48 -44.27
CA ASN A 12 -2.77 33.16 -42.89
C ASN A 12 -2.49 34.41 -42.02
N ALA A 13 -1.96 35.47 -42.60
CA ALA A 13 -1.81 36.75 -41.93
C ALA A 13 -3.18 37.39 -41.59
N LEU A 14 -4.12 37.35 -42.50
CA LEU A 14 -5.48 37.80 -42.22
C LEU A 14 -6.15 36.99 -41.07
N VAL A 15 -5.94 35.67 -41.05
CA VAL A 15 -6.43 34.83 -39.94
C VAL A 15 -5.77 35.23 -38.63
N SER A 16 -4.46 35.47 -38.66
CA SER A 16 -3.71 35.94 -37.48
C SER A 16 -4.22 37.27 -36.94
N ASP A 17 -4.48 38.24 -37.82
CA ASP A 17 -5.00 39.56 -37.43
C ASP A 17 -6.43 39.46 -36.86
N VAL A 18 -7.28 38.65 -37.43
CA VAL A 18 -8.65 38.40 -36.92
C VAL A 18 -8.59 37.73 -35.52
N ILE A 19 -7.75 36.72 -35.34
CA ILE A 19 -7.62 36.05 -34.05
C ILE A 19 -7.05 37.01 -33.01
N SER A 20 -6.02 37.76 -33.34
CA SER A 20 -5.37 38.72 -32.41
C SER A 20 -6.33 39.85 -32.01
N SER A 21 -7.18 40.32 -32.94
CA SER A 21 -8.13 41.40 -32.65
C SER A 21 -9.37 40.93 -31.89
N THR A 22 -9.82 39.68 -32.13
CA THR A 22 -11.05 39.15 -31.53
C THR A 22 -10.78 38.45 -30.21
N LEU A 23 -9.66 37.69 -30.12
CA LEU A 23 -9.24 36.92 -28.94
C LEU A 23 -8.01 37.55 -28.26
N SER A 24 -8.09 38.87 -28.03
CA SER A 24 -6.97 39.66 -27.45
C SER A 24 -6.76 39.50 -25.94
N ARG A 25 -7.61 38.72 -25.27
CA ARG A 25 -7.56 38.50 -23.82
C ARG A 25 -7.07 37.09 -23.50
N SER A 26 -6.49 36.95 -22.32
CA SER A 26 -6.22 35.63 -21.75
C SER A 26 -7.48 35.09 -21.06
N TYR A 27 -7.68 33.78 -21.12
CA TYR A 27 -8.85 33.08 -20.59
C TYR A 27 -8.38 31.96 -19.68
N TRP A 28 -9.03 31.84 -18.51
CA TRP A 28 -8.88 30.63 -17.69
C TRP A 28 -9.69 29.50 -18.32
N VAL A 29 -9.04 28.40 -18.61
CA VAL A 29 -9.63 27.22 -19.23
C VAL A 29 -9.37 26.00 -18.39
N GLU A 30 -10.41 25.26 -18.05
CA GLU A 30 -10.30 23.94 -17.46
C GLU A 30 -10.15 22.92 -18.58
N ALA A 31 -9.12 22.10 -18.49
CA ALA A 31 -8.85 21.06 -19.48
C ALA A 31 -8.20 19.86 -18.81
N GLU A 32 -8.33 18.69 -19.43
CA GLU A 32 -7.51 17.51 -19.14
C GLU A 32 -6.35 17.46 -20.11
N LEU A 33 -5.16 17.18 -19.62
CA LEU A 33 -3.97 17.00 -20.46
C LEU A 33 -4.00 15.60 -21.06
N SER A 34 -4.16 15.47 -22.38
CA SER A 34 -3.93 14.19 -23.08
C SER A 34 -2.47 13.92 -23.35
N GLU A 35 -1.70 14.98 -23.55
CA GLU A 35 -0.23 14.92 -23.62
C GLU A 35 0.39 16.14 -22.94
N ALA A 36 1.48 15.92 -22.22
CA ALA A 36 2.34 16.99 -21.75
C ALA A 36 3.80 16.56 -22.03
N ARG A 37 4.44 17.27 -22.94
CA ARG A 37 5.80 16.95 -23.37
C ARG A 37 6.70 18.17 -23.27
N GLU A 38 7.78 18.03 -22.52
CA GLU A 38 8.83 19.04 -22.50
C GLU A 38 9.84 18.82 -23.64
N SER A 39 10.15 19.87 -24.36
CA SER A 39 11.17 19.86 -25.40
C SER A 39 11.90 21.20 -25.45
N ARG A 40 13.20 21.17 -25.28
CA ARG A 40 14.08 22.36 -25.30
C ARG A 40 13.67 23.46 -24.31
N GLY A 41 13.10 23.04 -23.15
CA GLY A 41 12.62 23.96 -22.13
C GLY A 41 11.23 24.55 -22.39
N HIS A 42 10.56 24.21 -23.48
CA HIS A 42 9.16 24.51 -23.74
C HIS A 42 8.29 23.32 -23.36
N CYS A 43 7.07 23.57 -22.90
CA CYS A 43 6.10 22.51 -22.69
C CYS A 43 5.02 22.55 -23.78
N TYR A 44 4.84 21.43 -24.45
CA TYR A 44 3.80 21.20 -25.43
C TYR A 44 2.73 20.34 -24.81
N MET A 45 1.50 20.82 -24.83
CA MET A 45 0.35 20.19 -24.20
C MET A 45 -0.73 19.96 -25.23
N GLU A 46 -1.42 18.85 -25.09
CA GLU A 46 -2.68 18.62 -25.78
C GLU A 46 -3.82 18.63 -24.76
N LEU A 47 -4.72 19.57 -24.96
CA LEU A 47 -5.88 19.81 -24.09
C LEU A 47 -7.09 19.06 -24.65
N ILE A 48 -7.78 18.31 -23.81
CA ILE A 48 -9.02 17.64 -24.18
C ILE A 48 -10.12 17.92 -23.16
N GLU A 49 -11.34 17.87 -23.65
CA GLU A 49 -12.55 17.82 -22.82
C GLU A 49 -13.37 16.61 -23.25
N LYS A 50 -13.83 15.81 -22.31
CA LYS A 50 -14.66 14.61 -22.56
C LYS A 50 -16.13 14.90 -22.30
N ASP A 51 -17.00 14.20 -23.01
CA ASP A 51 -18.45 14.26 -22.76
C ASP A 51 -18.79 13.73 -21.36
N ALA A 52 -19.78 14.33 -20.72
CA ALA A 52 -20.33 13.92 -19.42
C ALA A 52 -20.85 12.47 -19.38
N ARG A 53 -21.08 11.82 -20.52
CA ARG A 53 -21.64 10.47 -20.66
C ARG A 53 -20.74 9.47 -21.36
N GLY A 54 -19.57 9.87 -21.84
CA GLY A 54 -18.67 8.99 -22.61
C GLY A 54 -17.21 9.42 -22.55
N ASN A 55 -16.31 8.48 -22.81
CA ASN A 55 -14.87 8.75 -22.93
C ASN A 55 -14.47 9.43 -24.28
N VAL A 56 -15.45 9.90 -25.05
CA VAL A 56 -15.19 10.52 -26.34
C VAL A 56 -14.84 11.99 -26.13
N PRO A 57 -13.71 12.47 -26.65
CA PRO A 57 -13.34 13.88 -26.56
C PRO A 57 -14.34 14.74 -27.34
N ILE A 58 -14.95 15.72 -26.67
CA ILE A 58 -15.85 16.70 -27.26
C ILE A 58 -15.11 17.96 -27.74
N ALA A 59 -13.94 18.22 -27.16
CA ALA A 59 -13.04 19.27 -27.63
C ALA A 59 -11.59 18.81 -27.51
N ARG A 60 -10.76 19.31 -28.46
CA ARG A 60 -9.32 19.07 -28.48
C ARG A 60 -8.61 20.34 -28.94
N ALA A 61 -7.54 20.69 -28.25
CA ALA A 61 -6.75 21.86 -28.61
C ALA A 61 -5.25 21.63 -28.29
N GLN A 62 -4.39 22.22 -29.09
CA GLN A 62 -2.96 22.28 -28.78
C GLN A 62 -2.65 23.52 -27.96
N ALA A 63 -1.88 23.34 -26.92
CA ALA A 63 -1.36 24.42 -26.11
C ALA A 63 0.17 24.35 -26.01
N LYS A 64 0.80 25.49 -25.84
CA LYS A 64 2.25 25.64 -25.70
C LYS A 64 2.56 26.56 -24.56
N CYS A 65 3.48 26.15 -23.70
CA CYS A 65 4.06 27.03 -22.69
C CYS A 65 5.51 27.31 -23.08
N TRP A 66 5.81 28.57 -23.24
CA TRP A 66 7.15 28.97 -23.65
C TRP A 66 8.17 28.86 -22.51
N HIS A 67 9.44 28.68 -22.83
CA HIS A 67 10.53 28.46 -21.88
C HIS A 67 10.53 29.42 -20.69
N ASN A 68 10.37 30.70 -20.94
CA ASN A 68 10.42 31.72 -19.87
C ASN A 68 9.31 31.53 -18.84
N VAL A 69 8.09 31.29 -19.31
CA VAL A 69 6.89 31.04 -18.47
C VAL A 69 6.96 29.66 -17.83
N TRP A 70 7.38 28.64 -18.59
CA TRP A 70 7.49 27.28 -18.10
C TRP A 70 8.51 27.15 -16.96
N ALA A 71 9.64 27.84 -17.05
CA ALA A 71 10.68 27.84 -16.02
C ALA A 71 10.20 28.41 -14.67
N GLU A 72 9.16 29.24 -14.67
CA GLU A 72 8.55 29.78 -13.46
C GLU A 72 7.38 28.93 -12.97
N ILE A 73 6.54 28.48 -13.89
CA ILE A 73 5.31 27.73 -13.57
C ILE A 73 5.64 26.32 -13.06
N GLN A 74 6.52 25.59 -13.73
CA GLN A 74 6.82 24.20 -13.40
C GLN A 74 7.32 24.03 -11.95
N PRO A 75 8.33 24.77 -11.47
CA PRO A 75 8.79 24.63 -10.09
C PRO A 75 7.72 25.06 -9.06
N SER A 76 6.93 26.09 -9.36
CA SER A 76 5.84 26.55 -8.52
C SER A 76 4.74 25.49 -8.42
N PHE A 77 4.33 24.91 -9.52
CA PHE A 77 3.34 23.86 -9.58
C PHE A 77 3.79 22.62 -8.80
N ILE A 78 5.03 22.16 -8.98
CA ILE A 78 5.60 21.03 -8.25
C ILE A 78 5.66 21.32 -6.75
N LYS A 79 6.05 22.52 -6.35
CA LYS A 79 6.13 22.90 -4.94
C LYS A 79 4.78 22.85 -4.24
N ILE A 80 3.69 23.19 -4.94
CA ILE A 80 2.34 23.26 -4.38
C ILE A 80 1.63 21.92 -4.47
N THR A 81 1.70 21.25 -5.65
CA THR A 81 0.97 20.00 -5.91
C THR A 81 1.74 18.73 -5.52
N GLY A 82 3.07 18.84 -5.34
CA GLY A 82 3.96 17.69 -5.13
C GLY A 82 4.20 16.85 -6.39
N GLN A 83 3.66 17.23 -7.55
CA GLN A 83 3.69 16.44 -8.78
C GLN A 83 4.20 17.23 -9.97
N THR A 84 4.83 16.52 -10.92
CA THR A 84 5.14 17.09 -12.24
C THR A 84 3.88 17.10 -13.10
N ILE A 85 3.78 18.08 -14.01
CA ILE A 85 2.70 18.13 -14.98
C ILE A 85 2.87 16.97 -15.95
N HIS A 86 1.86 16.13 -16.04
CA HIS A 86 1.82 14.94 -16.90
C HIS A 86 0.46 14.76 -17.55
N ALA A 87 0.41 13.89 -18.53
CA ALA A 87 -0.81 13.46 -19.17
C ALA A 87 -1.82 12.90 -18.12
N GLY A 88 -3.12 13.19 -18.29
CA GLY A 88 -4.19 12.79 -17.38
C GLY A 88 -4.50 13.74 -16.24
N MET A 89 -3.71 14.76 -16.07
CA MET A 89 -4.01 15.82 -15.11
C MET A 89 -5.15 16.71 -15.60
N LYS A 90 -6.07 17.02 -14.68
CA LYS A 90 -7.01 18.12 -14.85
C LYS A 90 -6.36 19.40 -14.38
N VAL A 91 -6.20 20.34 -15.31
CA VAL A 91 -5.55 21.62 -15.06
C VAL A 91 -6.48 22.79 -15.36
N MET A 92 -6.27 23.88 -14.64
CA MET A 92 -6.86 25.18 -15.02
C MET A 92 -5.71 26.06 -15.52
N LEU A 93 -5.76 26.39 -16.80
CA LEU A 93 -4.71 27.12 -17.53
C LEU A 93 -5.21 28.51 -17.88
N LEU A 94 -4.38 29.52 -17.67
CA LEU A 94 -4.57 30.82 -18.27
C LEU A 94 -3.95 30.78 -19.66
N VAL A 95 -4.77 30.95 -20.68
CA VAL A 95 -4.31 30.82 -22.08
C VAL A 95 -4.74 32.02 -22.91
N HIS A 96 -3.91 32.38 -23.86
CA HIS A 96 -4.31 33.30 -24.93
C HIS A 96 -4.17 32.65 -26.30
N ALA A 97 -4.93 33.16 -27.27
CA ALA A 97 -4.95 32.64 -28.63
C ALA A 97 -3.75 33.18 -29.43
N GLN A 98 -3.02 32.30 -30.10
CA GLN A 98 -1.98 32.68 -31.05
C GLN A 98 -2.12 31.90 -32.36
N PHE A 99 -2.07 32.62 -33.49
CA PHE A 99 -1.99 32.00 -34.80
C PHE A 99 -0.64 32.40 -35.45
N HIS A 100 0.16 31.38 -35.77
CA HIS A 100 1.40 31.59 -36.48
C HIS A 100 1.23 31.20 -37.95
N PRO A 101 1.63 32.04 -38.92
CA PRO A 101 1.42 31.79 -40.36
C PRO A 101 1.96 30.42 -40.83
N GLN A 102 3.04 29.93 -40.23
CA GLN A 102 3.68 28.65 -40.55
C GLN A 102 3.20 27.48 -39.70
N TYR A 103 2.87 27.71 -38.42
CA TYR A 103 2.58 26.65 -37.45
C TYR A 103 1.11 26.52 -37.07
N GLY A 104 0.27 27.42 -37.62
CA GLY A 104 -1.16 27.40 -37.37
C GLY A 104 -1.56 27.94 -35.99
N PHE A 105 -2.75 27.57 -35.56
CA PHE A 105 -3.36 28.00 -34.32
C PHE A 105 -2.84 27.16 -33.12
N SER A 106 -2.57 27.83 -32.01
CA SER A 106 -2.33 27.19 -30.71
C SER A 106 -2.70 28.13 -29.58
N TRP A 107 -3.09 27.56 -28.46
CA TRP A 107 -3.20 28.29 -27.22
C TRP A 107 -1.83 28.44 -26.58
N ILE A 108 -1.53 29.64 -26.12
CA ILE A 108 -0.29 29.89 -25.35
C ILE A 108 -0.66 29.96 -23.88
N VAL A 109 0.01 29.15 -23.08
CA VAL A 109 -0.19 29.09 -21.63
C VAL A 109 0.63 30.19 -20.97
N ASP A 110 -0.06 31.08 -20.27
CA ASP A 110 0.52 32.18 -19.51
C ASP A 110 0.68 31.83 -18.03
N ASP A 111 -0.24 30.99 -17.49
CA ASP A 111 -0.23 30.56 -16.08
C ASP A 111 -1.00 29.26 -15.87
N ILE A 112 -0.76 28.60 -14.74
CA ILE A 112 -1.45 27.37 -14.29
C ILE A 112 -1.90 27.58 -12.86
N ASN A 113 -3.14 27.22 -12.54
CA ASN A 113 -3.65 27.23 -11.18
C ASN A 113 -3.42 25.89 -10.47
N PRO A 114 -2.45 25.77 -9.56
CA PRO A 114 -2.16 24.52 -8.86
C PRO A 114 -3.25 24.10 -7.86
N GLU A 115 -3.94 25.07 -7.24
CA GLU A 115 -4.98 24.80 -6.24
C GLU A 115 -6.18 24.08 -6.87
N PHE A 116 -6.49 24.41 -8.12
CA PHE A 116 -7.54 23.76 -8.88
C PHE A 116 -7.20 22.25 -9.05
N THR A 117 -5.99 21.93 -9.45
CA THR A 117 -5.51 20.55 -9.61
C THR A 117 -5.54 19.80 -8.29
N MET A 118 -5.07 20.40 -7.19
CA MET A 118 -5.15 19.81 -5.84
C MET A 118 -6.61 19.55 -5.41
N GLY A 119 -7.49 20.50 -5.64
CA GLY A 119 -8.92 20.35 -5.31
C GLY A 119 -9.57 19.18 -6.07
N ASP A 120 -9.20 18.99 -7.33
CA ASP A 120 -9.65 17.85 -8.14
C ASP A 120 -9.06 16.53 -7.65
N MET A 121 -7.77 16.51 -7.24
CA MET A 121 -7.12 15.34 -6.63
C MET A 121 -7.81 14.88 -5.35
N MET A 122 -8.09 15.80 -4.44
CA MET A 122 -8.80 15.49 -3.20
C MET A 122 -10.21 14.96 -3.45
N ARG A 123 -10.94 15.56 -4.39
CA ARG A 123 -12.29 15.15 -4.75
C ARG A 123 -12.34 13.73 -5.31
N LYS A 124 -11.41 13.38 -6.21
CA LYS A 124 -11.28 12.02 -6.76
C LYS A 124 -10.93 11.00 -5.68
N ARG A 125 -9.99 11.33 -4.78
CA ARG A 125 -9.65 10.47 -3.64
C ARG A 125 -10.87 10.20 -2.74
N GLN A 126 -11.65 11.23 -2.42
CA GLN A 126 -12.87 11.07 -1.63
C GLN A 126 -13.92 10.22 -2.35
N GLU A 127 -14.04 10.36 -3.66
CA GLU A 127 -14.96 9.54 -4.45
C GLU A 127 -14.55 8.06 -4.45
N ILE A 128 -13.23 7.76 -4.58
CA ILE A 128 -12.70 6.40 -4.45
C ILE A 128 -13.04 5.81 -3.08
N ILE A 129 -12.76 6.55 -2.01
CA ILE A 129 -13.04 6.09 -0.66
C ILE A 129 -14.54 5.85 -0.46
N ARG A 130 -15.39 6.73 -0.97
CA ARG A 130 -16.84 6.58 -0.91
C ARG A 130 -17.31 5.31 -1.62
N GLN A 131 -16.77 5.02 -2.79
CA GLN A 131 -17.10 3.83 -3.56
C GLN A 131 -16.65 2.56 -2.84
N LEU A 132 -15.40 2.49 -2.37
CA LEU A 132 -14.86 1.35 -1.62
C LEU A 132 -15.67 1.06 -0.34
N ARG A 133 -16.17 2.11 0.33
CA ARG A 133 -17.06 1.95 1.49
C ARG A 133 -18.45 1.47 1.09
N ALA A 134 -18.98 1.94 -0.02
CA ALA A 134 -20.28 1.49 -0.53
C ALA A 134 -20.25 0.00 -0.94
N GLU A 135 -19.13 -0.45 -1.45
CA GLU A 135 -18.86 -1.85 -1.82
C GLU A 135 -18.49 -2.73 -0.60
N GLY A 136 -18.26 -2.11 0.57
CA GLY A 136 -17.92 -2.82 1.81
C GLY A 136 -16.50 -3.39 1.85
N VAL A 137 -15.61 -2.99 0.92
CA VAL A 137 -14.26 -3.53 0.81
C VAL A 137 -13.20 -2.69 1.55
N TYR A 138 -13.54 -1.47 1.95
CA TYR A 138 -12.60 -0.50 2.50
C TYR A 138 -11.82 -0.99 3.74
N ASP A 139 -12.45 -1.75 4.63
CA ASP A 139 -11.86 -2.20 5.88
C ASP A 139 -11.43 -3.67 5.87
N LEU A 140 -11.60 -4.41 4.76
CA LEU A 140 -11.33 -5.85 4.69
C LEU A 140 -9.89 -6.21 5.10
N GLN A 141 -8.91 -5.42 4.69
CA GLN A 141 -7.52 -5.64 5.08
C GLN A 141 -7.28 -5.49 6.59
N ARG A 142 -8.03 -4.60 7.26
CA ARG A 142 -7.90 -4.35 8.70
C ARG A 142 -8.50 -5.46 9.55
N GLU A 143 -9.44 -6.23 8.98
CA GLU A 143 -10.02 -7.39 9.64
C GLU A 143 -9.08 -8.59 9.69
N LEU A 144 -8.00 -8.53 8.92
CA LEU A 144 -7.02 -9.59 8.83
C LEU A 144 -6.06 -9.56 10.01
N CYS A 145 -5.42 -10.68 10.29
CA CYS A 145 -4.36 -10.75 11.29
C CYS A 145 -3.06 -11.21 10.65
N LEU A 146 -1.99 -10.49 10.96
CA LEU A 146 -0.67 -10.96 10.62
C LEU A 146 -0.36 -12.25 11.39
N SER A 147 0.27 -13.23 10.73
CA SER A 147 0.74 -14.45 11.36
C SER A 147 1.59 -14.13 12.60
N MET A 148 1.42 -14.92 13.66
CA MET A 148 2.30 -14.80 14.83
C MET A 148 3.79 -15.03 14.47
N PHE A 149 4.07 -15.78 13.42
CA PHE A 149 5.40 -16.12 12.94
C PHE A 149 5.58 -15.68 11.47
N ALA A 150 5.20 -14.45 11.16
CA ALA A 150 5.37 -13.89 9.83
C ALA A 150 6.86 -13.74 9.50
N GLN A 151 7.40 -14.69 8.76
CA GLN A 151 8.80 -14.74 8.35
C GLN A 151 8.99 -14.74 6.83
N ARG A 152 7.98 -15.19 6.07
CA ARG A 152 8.01 -15.26 4.61
C ARG A 152 7.31 -14.05 4.03
N ILE A 153 8.08 -13.16 3.44
CA ILE A 153 7.63 -11.82 3.05
C ILE A 153 7.75 -11.66 1.53
N ALA A 154 6.64 -11.42 0.87
CA ALA A 154 6.64 -10.95 -0.51
C ALA A 154 6.82 -9.43 -0.53
N VAL A 155 7.82 -8.93 -1.21
CA VAL A 155 8.08 -7.49 -1.32
C VAL A 155 7.80 -7.02 -2.73
N ILE A 156 6.92 -6.04 -2.87
CA ILE A 156 6.65 -5.34 -4.13
C ILE A 156 7.41 -4.03 -4.11
N SER A 157 8.43 -3.93 -4.95
CA SER A 157 9.29 -2.74 -5.05
C SER A 157 10.02 -2.69 -6.39
N SER A 158 10.73 -1.59 -6.64
CA SER A 158 11.70 -1.55 -7.74
C SER A 158 13.01 -2.22 -7.31
N GLU A 159 13.64 -3.00 -8.19
CA GLU A 159 14.93 -3.65 -7.94
C GLU A 159 16.04 -2.67 -7.54
N THR A 160 15.99 -1.47 -8.11
CA THR A 160 17.00 -0.42 -7.87
C THR A 160 16.63 0.52 -6.73
N ALA A 161 15.52 0.27 -6.04
CA ALA A 161 15.06 1.12 -4.96
C ALA A 161 15.97 1.03 -3.74
N ALA A 162 16.58 2.13 -3.32
CA ALA A 162 17.36 2.21 -2.08
C ALA A 162 16.57 1.72 -0.87
N GLY A 163 15.28 2.06 -0.80
CA GLY A 163 14.39 1.61 0.27
C GLY A 163 14.22 0.09 0.37
N TYR A 164 14.29 -0.63 -0.75
CA TYR A 164 14.30 -2.10 -0.73
C TYR A 164 15.59 -2.64 -0.10
N GLY A 165 16.72 -2.07 -0.48
CA GLY A 165 18.01 -2.43 0.12
C GLY A 165 18.05 -2.16 1.63
N ASP A 166 17.54 -1.00 2.06
CA ASP A 166 17.46 -0.64 3.49
C ASP A 166 16.52 -1.57 4.26
N PHE A 167 15.38 -1.94 3.68
CA PHE A 167 14.43 -2.89 4.23
C PHE A 167 15.07 -4.27 4.45
N CYS A 168 15.70 -4.82 3.42
CA CYS A 168 16.38 -6.12 3.49
C CYS A 168 17.55 -6.09 4.48
N ASN A 169 18.36 -5.04 4.47
CA ASN A 169 19.48 -4.89 5.37
C ASN A 169 19.04 -4.85 6.84
N GLN A 170 17.95 -4.16 7.16
CA GLN A 170 17.42 -4.10 8.51
C GLN A 170 16.83 -5.44 8.97
N LEU A 171 16.16 -6.19 8.09
CA LEU A 171 15.68 -7.54 8.40
C LEU A 171 16.83 -8.52 8.61
N LEU A 172 17.90 -8.42 7.82
CA LEU A 172 19.05 -9.31 7.90
C LEU A 172 19.90 -9.06 9.18
N HIS A 173 20.05 -7.80 9.57
CA HIS A 173 20.89 -7.39 10.71
C HIS A 173 20.05 -7.00 11.94
N ASN A 174 18.94 -7.69 12.18
CA ASN A 174 18.12 -7.42 13.35
C ASN A 174 18.79 -7.89 14.66
N GLU A 175 18.56 -7.13 15.73
CA GLU A 175 19.17 -7.36 17.05
C GLU A 175 18.75 -8.69 17.70
N PHE A 176 17.63 -9.27 17.27
CA PHE A 176 17.07 -10.49 17.86
C PHE A 176 17.55 -11.77 17.17
N GLY A 177 18.36 -11.67 16.10
CA GLY A 177 18.80 -12.82 15.32
C GLY A 177 17.67 -13.58 14.62
N LEU A 178 16.55 -12.91 14.37
CA LEU A 178 15.36 -13.49 13.70
C LEU A 178 15.64 -13.64 12.21
N ALA A 179 15.31 -14.81 11.65
CA ALA A 179 15.45 -15.07 10.22
C ALA A 179 14.18 -14.68 9.48
N PHE A 180 14.33 -13.93 8.38
CA PHE A 180 13.25 -13.58 7.45
C PHE A 180 13.58 -14.08 6.04
N HIS A 181 12.59 -14.54 5.35
CA HIS A 181 12.67 -14.95 3.95
C HIS A 181 11.98 -13.89 3.11
N VAL A 182 12.75 -13.16 2.32
CA VAL A 182 12.26 -12.05 1.52
C VAL A 182 12.37 -12.40 0.05
N GLU A 183 11.27 -12.33 -0.67
CA GLU A 183 11.23 -12.49 -2.13
C GLU A 183 10.75 -11.20 -2.77
N LEU A 184 11.51 -10.70 -3.75
CA LEU A 184 11.18 -9.48 -4.47
C LEU A 184 10.29 -9.76 -5.68
N PHE A 185 9.19 -9.06 -5.76
CA PHE A 185 8.33 -8.98 -6.94
C PHE A 185 8.52 -7.59 -7.56
N PRO A 186 9.30 -7.49 -8.64
CA PRO A 186 9.68 -6.20 -9.20
C PRO A 186 8.47 -5.49 -9.79
N ALA A 187 8.29 -4.23 -9.39
CA ALA A 187 7.23 -3.38 -9.87
C ALA A 187 7.72 -1.95 -10.13
N VAL A 188 7.08 -1.29 -11.08
CA VAL A 188 7.29 0.14 -11.34
C VAL A 188 6.61 0.93 -10.24
N MET A 189 7.38 1.76 -9.52
CA MET A 189 6.90 2.53 -8.36
C MET A 189 6.70 4.02 -8.65
N GLN A 190 6.82 4.44 -9.90
CA GLN A 190 6.66 5.84 -10.32
C GLN A 190 6.05 5.94 -11.72
N GLY A 191 5.25 7.00 -11.94
CA GLY A 191 4.60 7.27 -13.22
C GLY A 191 3.39 6.39 -13.48
N ASP A 192 2.96 6.38 -14.72
CA ASP A 192 1.66 5.91 -15.17
C ASP A 192 1.48 4.38 -15.13
N GLN A 193 2.57 3.64 -15.00
CA GLN A 193 2.55 2.17 -15.00
C GLN A 193 2.49 1.55 -13.59
N VAL A 194 2.44 2.37 -12.54
CA VAL A 194 2.43 1.91 -11.15
C VAL A 194 1.28 0.95 -10.89
N GLU A 195 0.06 1.37 -11.23
CA GLU A 195 -1.17 0.58 -11.03
C GLU A 195 -1.01 -0.82 -11.61
N GLN A 196 -0.77 -0.92 -12.91
CA GLN A 196 -0.69 -2.20 -13.61
C GLN A 196 0.47 -3.07 -13.13
N SER A 197 1.62 -2.45 -12.81
CA SER A 197 2.79 -3.18 -12.36
C SER A 197 2.59 -3.80 -10.98
N ILE A 198 1.93 -3.10 -10.06
CA ILE A 198 1.62 -3.63 -8.75
C ILE A 198 0.55 -4.73 -8.84
N ILE A 199 -0.51 -4.55 -9.65
CA ILE A 199 -1.53 -5.58 -9.88
C ILE A 199 -0.90 -6.86 -10.45
N ASN A 200 0.02 -6.75 -11.40
CA ASN A 200 0.73 -7.91 -11.96
C ASN A 200 1.56 -8.62 -10.87
N ALA A 201 2.27 -7.87 -10.03
CA ALA A 201 3.04 -8.44 -8.94
C ALA A 201 2.13 -9.15 -7.92
N LEU A 202 0.99 -8.54 -7.56
CA LEU A 202 0.01 -9.14 -6.67
C LEU A 202 -0.57 -10.44 -7.24
N ASN A 203 -0.83 -10.50 -8.55
CA ASN A 203 -1.29 -11.74 -9.19
C ASN A 203 -0.24 -12.87 -9.13
N LEU A 204 1.04 -12.54 -9.35
CA LEU A 204 2.12 -13.54 -9.22
C LEU A 204 2.25 -14.06 -7.78
N ILE A 205 2.06 -13.19 -6.78
CA ILE A 205 2.05 -13.61 -5.38
C ILE A 205 0.83 -14.49 -5.10
N ASN A 206 -0.33 -14.16 -5.69
CA ASN A 206 -1.56 -14.92 -5.53
C ASN A 206 -1.44 -16.37 -6.05
N GLU A 207 -0.71 -16.59 -7.14
CA GLU A 207 -0.44 -17.93 -7.64
C GLU A 207 0.34 -18.81 -6.65
N ARG A 208 1.03 -18.18 -5.69
CA ARG A 208 1.90 -18.79 -4.69
C ARG A 208 1.55 -18.34 -3.27
N GLU A 209 0.27 -18.16 -2.98
CA GLU A 209 -0.21 -17.62 -1.71
C GLU A 209 0.28 -18.38 -0.47
N GLU A 210 0.43 -19.71 -0.57
CA GLU A 210 0.89 -20.57 0.51
C GLU A 210 2.35 -20.35 0.89
N ASP A 211 3.13 -19.69 0.03
CA ASP A 211 4.56 -19.43 0.26
C ASP A 211 4.82 -18.20 1.12
N PHE A 212 3.83 -17.32 1.33
CA PHE A 212 4.03 -16.02 1.98
C PHE A 212 3.12 -15.81 3.20
N ASP A 213 3.62 -15.05 4.15
CA ASP A 213 2.92 -14.68 5.38
C ASP A 213 2.32 -13.26 5.31
N CYS A 214 2.91 -12.40 4.52
CA CYS A 214 2.42 -11.04 4.24
C CYS A 214 3.06 -10.46 2.97
N VAL A 215 2.46 -9.38 2.49
CA VAL A 215 3.00 -8.58 1.39
C VAL A 215 3.45 -7.22 1.93
N VAL A 216 4.60 -6.74 1.47
CA VAL A 216 5.10 -5.41 1.79
C VAL A 216 5.26 -4.62 0.50
N ILE A 217 4.54 -3.52 0.37
CA ILE A 217 4.66 -2.61 -0.76
C ILE A 217 5.49 -1.42 -0.32
N ILE A 218 6.71 -1.33 -0.82
CA ILE A 218 7.65 -0.26 -0.46
C ILE A 218 8.16 0.49 -1.67
N ARG A 219 8.32 1.79 -1.49
CA ARG A 219 8.88 2.67 -2.51
C ARG A 219 10.27 3.13 -2.11
N GLY A 220 11.17 3.24 -3.08
CA GLY A 220 12.47 3.91 -2.90
C GLY A 220 12.31 5.42 -2.75
N GLY A 221 13.20 6.07 -2.03
CA GLY A 221 13.25 7.53 -1.94
C GLY A 221 13.51 8.18 -3.30
N GLY A 222 12.69 9.16 -3.66
CA GLY A 222 12.84 10.01 -4.85
C GLY A 222 12.45 11.44 -4.52
N ALA A 223 13.03 12.41 -5.22
CA ALA A 223 12.96 13.84 -4.90
C ALA A 223 11.57 14.48 -5.02
N THR A 224 10.60 13.84 -5.66
CA THR A 224 9.19 14.27 -5.73
C THR A 224 8.29 13.07 -5.65
N ALA A 225 7.41 13.07 -4.65
CA ALA A 225 6.49 11.97 -4.42
C ALA A 225 5.26 12.09 -5.31
N ASP A 226 5.35 11.68 -6.58
CA ASP A 226 4.14 11.41 -7.34
C ASP A 226 3.48 10.15 -6.78
N LEU A 227 2.37 10.31 -6.09
CA LEU A 227 1.56 9.24 -5.50
C LEU A 227 0.29 8.95 -6.30
N SER A 228 0.08 9.65 -7.43
CA SER A 228 -1.14 9.50 -8.24
C SER A 228 -1.39 8.07 -8.71
N GLY A 229 -0.33 7.32 -9.01
CA GLY A 229 -0.42 5.91 -9.39
C GLY A 229 -0.92 4.99 -8.27
N PHE A 230 -0.88 5.43 -7.01
CA PHE A 230 -1.40 4.69 -5.86
C PHE A 230 -2.81 5.14 -5.44
N ASP A 231 -3.35 6.20 -6.07
CA ASP A 231 -4.67 6.76 -5.79
C ASP A 231 -5.69 6.34 -6.85
N THR A 232 -5.73 5.07 -7.21
CA THR A 232 -6.65 4.54 -8.20
C THR A 232 -7.64 3.56 -7.57
N LEU A 233 -8.88 3.51 -8.09
CA LEU A 233 -9.91 2.60 -7.58
C LEU A 233 -9.49 1.15 -7.73
N ASN A 234 -9.05 0.79 -8.94
CA ASN A 234 -8.71 -0.59 -9.26
C ASN A 234 -7.58 -1.14 -8.39
N LEU A 235 -6.52 -0.33 -8.11
CA LEU A 235 -5.46 -0.74 -7.21
C LEU A 235 -5.99 -0.91 -5.78
N ALA A 236 -6.80 0.04 -5.31
CA ALA A 236 -7.39 -0.02 -3.98
C ALA A 236 -8.30 -1.22 -3.78
N GLU A 237 -9.14 -1.56 -4.78
CA GLU A 237 -9.99 -2.76 -4.77
C GLU A 237 -9.16 -4.04 -4.72
N ASN A 238 -8.11 -4.13 -5.56
CA ASN A 238 -7.22 -5.28 -5.58
C ASN A 238 -6.50 -5.46 -4.24
N VAL A 239 -6.03 -4.38 -3.61
CA VAL A 239 -5.38 -4.41 -2.30
C VAL A 239 -6.39 -4.75 -1.20
N ALA A 240 -7.57 -4.11 -1.17
CA ALA A 240 -8.57 -4.35 -0.13
C ALA A 240 -9.09 -5.80 -0.13
N ASN A 241 -9.23 -6.42 -1.31
CA ASN A 241 -9.70 -7.82 -1.44
C ASN A 241 -8.57 -8.87 -1.40
N PHE A 242 -7.30 -8.46 -1.18
CA PHE A 242 -6.19 -9.41 -1.20
C PHE A 242 -6.17 -10.29 0.05
N PRO A 243 -5.90 -11.62 -0.08
CA PRO A 243 -6.03 -12.56 1.04
C PRO A 243 -4.93 -12.44 2.11
N LEU A 244 -3.74 -11.91 1.80
CA LEU A 244 -2.67 -11.69 2.78
C LEU A 244 -2.65 -10.26 3.32
N PRO A 245 -2.19 -10.02 4.57
CA PRO A 245 -1.98 -8.67 5.08
C PRO A 245 -0.99 -7.90 4.21
N ILE A 246 -1.40 -6.70 3.77
CA ILE A 246 -0.53 -5.81 3.01
C ILE A 246 -0.04 -4.69 3.91
N ILE A 247 1.27 -4.56 4.02
CA ILE A 247 1.95 -3.46 4.71
C ILE A 247 2.46 -2.49 3.66
N THR A 248 2.10 -1.20 3.76
CA THR A 248 2.57 -0.17 2.85
C THR A 248 3.60 0.73 3.50
N GLY A 249 4.69 0.99 2.79
CA GLY A 249 5.74 1.94 3.15
C GLY A 249 6.07 2.86 1.97
N ILE A 250 5.05 3.56 1.45
CA ILE A 250 5.11 4.29 0.19
C ILE A 250 5.32 5.79 0.41
N GLY A 251 4.65 6.38 1.39
CA GLY A 251 4.54 7.84 1.57
C GLY A 251 5.26 8.38 2.79
N HIS A 252 5.38 9.73 2.82
CA HIS A 252 5.84 10.48 3.98
C HIS A 252 4.64 10.92 4.85
N GLU A 253 4.93 11.55 5.99
CA GLU A 253 3.93 11.91 7.02
C GLU A 253 2.72 12.71 6.52
N ARG A 254 2.89 13.49 5.44
CA ARG A 254 1.86 14.41 4.91
C ARG A 254 1.09 13.87 3.71
N ASP A 255 1.58 12.82 3.07
CA ASP A 255 1.05 12.32 1.80
C ASP A 255 0.56 10.88 1.97
N GLU A 256 -0.70 10.73 2.35
CA GLU A 256 -1.37 9.44 2.46
C GLU A 256 -2.05 9.10 1.13
N SER A 257 -1.77 7.95 0.56
CA SER A 257 -2.45 7.45 -0.64
C SER A 257 -3.72 6.66 -0.29
N VAL A 258 -4.62 6.50 -1.27
CA VAL A 258 -5.79 5.60 -1.10
C VAL A 258 -5.33 4.18 -0.79
N LEU A 259 -4.22 3.75 -1.41
CA LEU A 259 -3.62 2.45 -1.14
C LEU A 259 -3.23 2.27 0.34
N ASP A 260 -2.63 3.29 0.95
CA ASP A 260 -2.29 3.29 2.38
C ASP A 260 -3.53 3.18 3.26
N MET A 261 -4.63 3.82 2.85
CA MET A 261 -5.89 3.82 3.61
C MET A 261 -6.60 2.47 3.62
N VAL A 262 -6.45 1.66 2.57
CA VAL A 262 -7.08 0.34 2.46
C VAL A 262 -6.16 -0.80 2.86
N SER A 263 -4.87 -0.55 3.09
CA SER A 263 -3.89 -1.55 3.50
C SER A 263 -4.12 -2.02 4.94
N PHE A 264 -3.58 -3.21 5.26
CA PHE A 264 -3.58 -3.75 6.63
C PHE A 264 -2.84 -2.82 7.60
N MET A 265 -1.66 -2.35 7.21
CA MET A 265 -0.83 -1.48 8.03
C MET A 265 -0.06 -0.50 7.14
N ARG A 266 -0.19 0.78 7.45
CA ARG A 266 0.63 1.83 6.86
C ARG A 266 1.83 2.13 7.74
N VAL A 267 3.00 2.25 7.14
CA VAL A 267 4.22 2.74 7.79
C VAL A 267 4.87 3.87 6.97
N LYS A 268 5.68 4.69 7.64
CA LYS A 268 6.22 5.91 7.01
C LYS A 268 7.39 5.63 6.06
N THR A 269 8.13 4.55 6.27
CA THR A 269 9.36 4.25 5.53
C THR A 269 9.52 2.74 5.36
N PRO A 270 10.30 2.28 4.37
CA PRO A 270 10.68 0.88 4.23
C PRO A 270 11.33 0.31 5.50
N THR A 271 12.18 1.09 6.15
CA THR A 271 12.81 0.70 7.43
C THR A 271 11.80 0.56 8.56
N ALA A 272 10.76 1.38 8.59
CA ALA A 272 9.67 1.23 9.56
C ALA A 272 8.84 -0.05 9.31
N ALA A 273 8.70 -0.49 8.06
CA ALA A 273 8.06 -1.77 7.73
C ALA A 273 8.89 -2.95 8.26
N ALA A 274 10.21 -2.93 8.05
CA ALA A 274 11.12 -3.93 8.61
C ALA A 274 11.06 -3.95 10.15
N ALA A 275 11.13 -2.78 10.80
CA ALA A 275 11.04 -2.66 12.24
C ALA A 275 9.69 -3.20 12.79
N TYR A 276 8.58 -2.93 12.11
CA TYR A 276 7.28 -3.47 12.48
C TYR A 276 7.27 -5.00 12.49
N LEU A 277 7.77 -5.64 11.42
CA LEU A 277 7.83 -7.10 11.30
C LEU A 277 8.77 -7.71 12.33
N ILE A 278 9.94 -7.12 12.54
CA ILE A 278 10.91 -7.54 13.57
C ILE A 278 10.27 -7.49 14.96
N ASN A 279 9.64 -6.37 15.32
CA ASN A 279 9.01 -6.18 16.63
C ASN A 279 7.84 -7.15 16.86
N GLN A 280 7.06 -7.43 15.83
CA GLN A 280 5.94 -8.37 15.90
C GLN A 280 6.45 -9.79 16.18
N LEU A 281 7.46 -10.22 15.46
CA LEU A 281 8.07 -11.55 15.66
C LEU A 281 8.83 -11.64 17.00
N ALA A 282 9.56 -10.59 17.39
CA ALA A 282 10.24 -10.51 18.67
C ALA A 282 9.26 -10.56 19.86
N ALA A 283 8.13 -9.86 19.75
CA ALA A 283 7.08 -9.92 20.76
C ALA A 283 6.47 -11.33 20.87
N THR A 284 6.34 -12.03 19.76
CA THR A 284 5.88 -13.42 19.75
C THR A 284 6.88 -14.35 20.40
N LEU A 285 8.18 -14.20 20.09
CA LEU A 285 9.27 -14.95 20.71
C LEU A 285 9.27 -14.72 22.22
N ALA A 286 9.22 -13.47 22.67
CA ALA A 286 9.15 -13.13 24.09
C ALA A 286 7.95 -13.75 24.82
N ARG A 287 6.80 -13.84 24.14
CA ARG A 287 5.60 -14.53 24.69
C ARG A 287 5.86 -16.02 24.88
N VAL A 288 6.51 -16.68 23.93
CA VAL A 288 6.85 -18.10 24.02
C VAL A 288 7.87 -18.33 25.15
N GLU A 289 8.91 -17.52 25.24
CA GLU A 289 9.94 -17.60 26.30
C GLU A 289 9.35 -17.36 27.70
N ASN A 290 8.47 -16.36 27.84
CA ASN A 290 7.78 -16.09 29.11
C ASN A 290 6.85 -17.24 29.50
N ALA A 291 6.12 -17.83 28.54
CA ALA A 291 5.30 -18.99 28.79
C ALA A 291 6.13 -20.19 29.24
N GLN A 292 7.26 -20.44 28.61
CA GLN A 292 8.20 -21.48 28.98
C GLN A 292 8.77 -21.25 30.40
N ALA A 293 9.23 -20.03 30.69
CA ALA A 293 9.75 -19.67 32.01
C ALA A 293 8.66 -19.83 33.09
N SER A 294 7.44 -19.42 32.84
CA SER A 294 6.29 -19.57 33.75
C SER A 294 5.95 -21.02 34.05
N ILE A 295 6.04 -21.91 33.03
CA ILE A 295 5.83 -23.35 33.21
C ILE A 295 6.93 -23.93 34.11
N VAL A 296 8.21 -23.58 33.83
CA VAL A 296 9.35 -24.07 34.63
C VAL A 296 9.24 -23.62 36.08
N GLU A 297 8.93 -22.35 36.32
CA GLU A 297 8.79 -21.80 37.67
C GLU A 297 7.59 -22.42 38.42
N ALA A 298 6.47 -22.63 37.75
CA ALA A 298 5.32 -23.30 38.36
C ALA A 298 5.64 -24.75 38.79
N VAL A 299 6.38 -25.46 37.93
CA VAL A 299 6.85 -26.84 38.25
C VAL A 299 7.82 -26.83 39.42
N GLN A 300 8.81 -25.93 39.41
CA GLN A 300 9.80 -25.83 40.52
C GLN A 300 9.12 -25.49 41.85
N ARG A 301 8.25 -24.48 41.88
CA ARG A 301 7.49 -24.09 43.08
C ARG A 301 6.64 -25.23 43.61
N ARG A 302 6.07 -26.08 42.75
CA ARG A 302 5.29 -27.23 43.17
C ARG A 302 6.18 -28.33 43.75
N LEU A 303 7.31 -28.61 43.10
CA LEU A 303 8.31 -29.56 43.59
C LEU A 303 8.86 -29.17 44.97
N GLU A 304 9.20 -27.89 45.16
CA GLU A 304 9.68 -27.38 46.44
C GLU A 304 8.63 -27.49 47.56
N ARG A 305 7.38 -27.16 47.29
CA ARG A 305 6.25 -27.31 48.25
C ARG A 305 6.04 -28.76 48.67
N GLU A 306 6.03 -29.68 47.72
CA GLU A 306 5.91 -31.11 48.05
C GLU A 306 7.12 -31.64 48.82
N LYS A 307 8.31 -31.15 48.46
CA LYS A 307 9.57 -31.49 49.17
C LYS A 307 9.58 -30.99 50.61
N MET A 308 9.16 -29.73 50.84
CA MET A 308 8.99 -29.19 52.20
C MET A 308 7.91 -29.93 53.00
N HIS A 309 6.80 -30.30 52.35
CA HIS A 309 5.75 -31.07 52.99
C HIS A 309 6.23 -32.45 53.45
N ILE A 310 7.05 -33.09 52.58
CA ILE A 310 7.68 -34.38 52.96
C ILE A 310 8.68 -34.20 54.14
N GLN A 311 9.51 -33.17 54.12
CA GLN A 311 10.43 -32.88 55.20
C GLN A 311 9.74 -32.56 56.52
N HIS A 312 8.66 -31.75 56.47
CA HIS A 312 7.82 -31.45 57.64
C HIS A 312 7.23 -32.72 58.25
N ILE A 313 6.65 -33.60 57.42
CA ILE A 313 6.13 -34.87 57.87
C ILE A 313 7.25 -35.76 58.46
N ALA A 314 8.39 -35.83 57.75
CA ALA A 314 9.55 -36.64 58.23
C ALA A 314 10.12 -36.17 59.56
N THR A 315 10.12 -34.84 59.85
CA THR A 315 10.59 -34.29 61.13
C THR A 315 9.56 -34.41 62.26
N HIS A 316 8.25 -34.42 61.99
CA HIS A 316 7.21 -34.56 63.00
C HIS A 316 6.91 -35.99 63.39
N ILE A 317 7.11 -36.96 62.52
CA ILE A 317 6.89 -38.38 62.80
C ILE A 317 7.70 -38.88 63.99
N PRO A 318 9.03 -38.61 64.16
CA PRO A 318 9.82 -39.04 65.30
C PRO A 318 9.35 -38.47 66.64
N MET A 319 8.81 -37.24 66.68
CA MET A 319 8.32 -36.63 67.93
C MET A 319 7.08 -37.33 68.51
N LEU A 320 6.25 -37.89 67.65
CA LEU A 320 5.02 -38.62 68.09
C LEU A 320 5.33 -40.04 68.55
N PHE A 321 6.57 -40.48 68.34
CA PHE A 321 6.97 -41.87 68.59
C PHE A 321 7.21 -42.27 70.03
N SER A 322 7.35 -41.29 70.94
CA SER A 322 7.77 -41.57 72.34
C SER A 322 6.67 -42.17 73.25
N VAL A 323 5.43 -42.15 72.83
CA VAL A 323 4.30 -42.49 73.74
C VAL A 323 3.58 -43.80 73.38
N VAL A 324 3.55 -44.22 72.12
CA VAL A 324 2.80 -45.42 71.70
C VAL A 324 3.61 -46.23 70.70
N ARG A 325 4.71 -46.79 71.17
CA ARG A 325 5.73 -47.35 70.27
C ARG A 325 5.22 -48.51 69.37
N THR A 326 4.53 -49.46 69.97
CA THR A 326 4.23 -50.70 69.25
C THR A 326 2.93 -50.64 68.39
N GLN A 327 1.94 -49.89 68.82
CA GLN A 327 0.67 -49.76 68.06
C GLN A 327 0.74 -48.67 66.95
N GLN A 328 1.61 -47.72 67.12
CA GLN A 328 1.74 -46.62 66.16
C GLN A 328 2.76 -46.91 65.04
N GLU A 329 3.75 -47.81 65.26
CA GLU A 329 4.69 -48.17 64.22
C GLU A 329 4.00 -48.77 62.98
N ALA A 330 3.12 -49.75 63.19
CA ALA A 330 2.38 -50.34 62.09
C ALA A 330 1.42 -49.33 61.40
N ARG A 331 0.86 -48.37 62.20
CA ARG A 331 0.02 -47.30 61.67
C ARG A 331 0.86 -46.25 60.93
N LEU A 332 2.05 -45.96 61.42
CA LEU A 332 3.01 -45.07 60.81
C LEU A 332 3.56 -45.63 59.48
N ASP A 333 3.91 -46.90 59.45
CA ASP A 333 4.34 -47.60 58.26
C ASP A 333 3.24 -47.60 57.18
N SER A 334 1.98 -47.86 57.59
CA SER A 334 0.86 -47.81 56.65
C SER A 334 0.59 -46.39 56.14
N LEU A 335 0.76 -45.37 57.03
CA LEU A 335 0.60 -43.96 56.65
C LEU A 335 1.74 -43.49 55.73
N SER A 336 2.98 -43.89 56.04
CA SER A 336 4.15 -43.62 55.20
C SER A 336 3.99 -44.22 53.79
N GLN A 337 3.57 -45.49 53.71
CA GLN A 337 3.31 -46.14 52.44
C GLN A 337 2.15 -45.47 51.66
N ARG A 338 1.08 -45.06 52.34
CA ARG A 338 -0.01 -44.32 51.70
C ARG A 338 0.43 -42.97 51.17
N LEU A 339 1.32 -42.29 51.90
CA LEU A 339 1.90 -41.02 51.47
C LEU A 339 2.73 -41.18 50.19
N VAL A 340 3.63 -42.18 50.24
CA VAL A 340 4.47 -42.49 49.07
C VAL A 340 3.67 -42.89 47.82
N ASN A 341 2.65 -43.71 48.05
CA ASN A 341 1.77 -44.13 46.94
C ASN A 341 0.95 -42.93 46.39
N ARG A 342 0.38 -42.08 47.27
CA ARG A 342 -0.30 -40.84 46.82
C ARG A 342 0.64 -39.85 46.15
N MET A 343 1.87 -39.74 46.63
CA MET A 343 2.85 -38.91 45.99
C MET A 343 3.28 -39.46 44.63
N LYS A 344 3.47 -40.79 44.52
CA LYS A 344 3.69 -41.44 43.24
C LYS A 344 2.53 -41.23 42.26
N GLU A 345 1.30 -41.35 42.72
CA GLU A 345 0.13 -41.08 41.91
C GLU A 345 0.05 -39.59 41.51
N ARG A 346 0.30 -38.66 42.46
CA ARG A 346 0.29 -37.22 42.15
C ARG A 346 1.42 -36.82 41.23
N LEU A 347 2.63 -37.35 41.45
CA LEU A 347 3.75 -37.12 40.55
C LEU A 347 3.51 -37.71 39.14
N SER A 348 2.93 -38.91 39.11
CA SER A 348 2.53 -39.54 37.84
C SER A 348 1.44 -38.70 37.12
N LYS A 349 0.45 -38.23 37.91
CA LYS A 349 -0.62 -37.38 37.35
C LYS A 349 -0.06 -36.02 36.89
N ALA A 350 0.79 -35.36 37.72
CA ALA A 350 1.38 -34.09 37.34
C ALA A 350 2.32 -34.23 36.13
N ARG A 351 3.04 -35.36 36.07
CA ARG A 351 3.91 -35.70 34.91
C ARG A 351 3.03 -36.00 33.66
N TYR A 352 1.92 -36.71 33.84
CA TYR A 352 0.95 -36.94 32.77
C TYR A 352 0.31 -35.65 32.28
N ASP A 353 -0.08 -34.78 33.20
CA ASP A 353 -0.70 -33.48 32.89
C ASP A 353 0.32 -32.57 32.18
N LEU A 354 1.58 -32.58 32.63
CA LEU A 354 2.68 -31.85 31.94
C LEU A 354 2.96 -32.41 30.54
N ASP A 355 3.07 -33.74 30.40
CA ASP A 355 3.26 -34.40 29.10
C ASP A 355 2.04 -34.15 28.16
N SER A 356 0.83 -34.14 28.72
CA SER A 356 -0.36 -33.84 27.94
C SER A 356 -0.37 -32.37 27.48
N MET A 357 -0.05 -31.42 28.41
CA MET A 357 0.10 -30.00 28.06
C MET A 357 1.15 -29.79 26.95
N MET A 358 2.32 -30.42 27.07
CA MET A 358 3.33 -30.35 26.03
C MET A 358 2.87 -30.96 24.71
N ARG A 359 2.12 -32.07 24.72
CA ARG A 359 1.56 -32.68 23.51
C ARG A 359 0.46 -31.83 22.86
N TYR A 360 -0.28 -31.06 23.64
CA TYR A 360 -1.32 -30.18 23.11
C TYR A 360 -0.81 -28.78 22.74
N ALA A 361 0.20 -28.26 23.45
CA ALA A 361 0.75 -26.93 23.18
C ALA A 361 1.37 -26.84 21.78
N ILE A 362 2.16 -27.86 21.41
CA ILE A 362 2.81 -27.86 20.09
C ILE A 362 1.81 -27.95 18.93
N PRO A 363 0.86 -28.90 18.93
CA PRO A 363 -0.16 -28.96 17.87
C PRO A 363 -1.08 -27.73 17.84
N THR A 364 -1.39 -27.15 19.02
CA THR A 364 -2.19 -25.92 19.07
C THR A 364 -1.45 -24.73 18.50
N LEU A 365 -0.17 -24.58 18.81
CA LEU A 365 0.71 -23.56 18.22
C LEU A 365 0.88 -23.77 16.71
N VAL A 366 1.10 -25.02 16.29
CA VAL A 366 1.21 -25.37 14.87
C VAL A 366 -0.14 -25.13 14.17
N GLY A 367 -1.25 -25.46 14.80
CA GLY A 367 -2.60 -25.19 14.27
C GLY A 367 -2.90 -23.69 14.18
N CYS A 368 -2.51 -22.91 15.19
CA CYS A 368 -2.64 -21.46 15.18
C CYS A 368 -1.78 -20.82 14.08
N LEU A 369 -0.53 -21.27 13.96
CA LEU A 369 0.39 -20.91 12.89
C LEU A 369 -0.18 -21.22 11.49
N SER A 370 -0.69 -22.42 11.32
CA SER A 370 -1.29 -22.85 10.04
C SER A 370 -2.55 -22.04 9.69
N ASN A 371 -3.36 -21.66 10.67
CA ASN A 371 -4.55 -20.83 10.44
C ASN A 371 -4.16 -19.38 10.09
N GLU A 372 -3.17 -18.81 10.80
CA GLU A 372 -2.69 -17.47 10.47
C GLU A 372 -1.95 -17.46 9.13
N GLN A 373 -1.23 -18.54 8.81
CA GLN A 373 -0.63 -18.72 7.49
C GLN A 373 -1.70 -18.67 6.38
N ARG A 374 -2.78 -19.47 6.50
CA ARG A 374 -3.89 -19.46 5.53
C ARG A 374 -4.53 -18.07 5.41
N ARG A 375 -4.61 -17.34 6.54
CA ARG A 375 -5.16 -15.99 6.58
C ARG A 375 -4.28 -15.00 5.83
N ILE A 376 -2.99 -15.11 5.99
CA ILE A 376 -1.97 -14.37 5.25
C ILE A 376 -2.06 -14.66 3.76
N ASP A 377 -2.16 -15.94 3.40
CA ASP A 377 -2.24 -16.39 2.03
C ASP A 377 -3.51 -15.87 1.31
N MET A 378 -4.65 -15.87 2.00
CA MET A 378 -5.87 -15.23 1.50
C MET A 378 -5.70 -13.72 1.27
N LEU A 379 -4.91 -13.05 2.09
CA LEU A 379 -4.66 -11.61 2.00
C LEU A 379 -3.70 -11.24 0.88
N ALA A 380 -2.65 -12.05 0.66
CA ALA A 380 -1.76 -11.92 -0.48
C ALA A 380 -2.54 -12.02 -1.79
N GLN A 381 -3.47 -12.96 -1.87
CA GLN A 381 -4.34 -13.17 -3.02
C GLN A 381 -5.26 -11.97 -3.31
N ARG A 382 -5.84 -11.39 -2.24
CA ARG A 382 -6.64 -10.17 -2.37
C ARG A 382 -5.82 -8.98 -2.83
N ALA A 383 -4.58 -8.81 -2.32
CA ALA A 383 -3.69 -7.73 -2.71
C ALA A 383 -3.26 -7.82 -4.19
N GLN A 384 -2.99 -9.04 -4.69
CA GLN A 384 -2.69 -9.27 -6.12
C GLN A 384 -3.87 -8.92 -7.05
N LEU A 385 -5.11 -9.24 -6.61
CA LEU A 385 -6.30 -8.93 -7.40
C LEU A 385 -6.56 -7.41 -7.52
N MET A 386 -5.93 -6.61 -6.66
CA MET A 386 -6.10 -5.16 -6.61
C MET A 386 -5.01 -4.37 -7.32
N ASP A 387 -4.03 -5.04 -7.95
CA ASP A 387 -2.99 -4.38 -8.72
C ASP A 387 -3.57 -3.69 -9.98
N PRO A 388 -3.51 -2.38 -10.06
CA PRO A 388 -3.99 -1.63 -11.22
C PRO A 388 -3.32 -2.02 -12.53
N LYS A 389 -2.10 -2.55 -12.47
CA LYS A 389 -1.40 -3.02 -13.66
C LYS A 389 -2.10 -4.19 -14.33
N LEU A 390 -2.70 -5.08 -13.56
CA LEU A 390 -3.43 -6.22 -14.11
C LEU A 390 -4.73 -5.81 -14.81
N LEU A 391 -5.34 -4.72 -14.38
CA LEU A 391 -6.53 -4.20 -15.04
C LEU A 391 -6.17 -3.53 -16.37
N LEU A 392 -5.07 -2.79 -16.40
CA LEU A 392 -4.58 -2.20 -17.64
C LEU A 392 -4.14 -3.25 -18.65
N SER A 393 -3.50 -4.36 -18.22
CA SER A 393 -3.12 -5.47 -19.12
C SER A 393 -4.30 -6.23 -19.71
N ARG A 394 -5.48 -6.18 -19.05
CA ARG A 394 -6.74 -6.76 -19.56
C ARG A 394 -7.47 -5.86 -20.54
N GLY A 395 -6.85 -4.75 -20.94
CA GLY A 395 -7.41 -3.81 -21.90
C GLY A 395 -8.29 -2.72 -21.28
N TYR A 396 -8.38 -2.66 -19.95
CA TYR A 396 -8.96 -1.48 -19.31
C TYR A 396 -7.99 -0.32 -19.43
N SER A 397 -8.51 0.86 -19.47
CA SER A 397 -7.73 2.09 -19.47
C SER A 397 -8.19 2.99 -18.33
N ILE A 398 -7.28 3.75 -17.81
CA ILE A 398 -7.60 4.76 -16.80
C ILE A 398 -7.54 6.12 -17.46
N THR A 399 -8.66 6.81 -17.40
CA THR A 399 -8.73 8.18 -17.87
C THR A 399 -8.41 9.13 -16.72
N LEU A 400 -7.43 9.94 -16.96
CA LEU A 400 -6.91 10.92 -16.00
C LEU A 400 -7.20 12.33 -16.51
N HIS A 401 -7.55 13.22 -15.61
CA HIS A 401 -7.58 14.64 -15.83
C HIS A 401 -6.79 15.33 -14.72
N ASN A 402 -5.77 16.07 -15.07
CA ASN A 402 -4.85 16.68 -14.12
C ASN A 402 -4.23 15.69 -13.12
N GLY A 403 -3.85 14.49 -13.58
CA GLY A 403 -3.22 13.45 -12.76
C GLY A 403 -4.16 12.64 -11.88
N LYS A 404 -5.47 12.89 -11.93
CA LYS A 404 -6.48 12.16 -11.14
C LYS A 404 -7.42 11.37 -12.02
N ALA A 405 -7.78 10.17 -11.59
CA ALA A 405 -8.69 9.31 -12.33
C ALA A 405 -10.12 9.92 -12.38
N VAL A 406 -10.62 10.08 -13.58
CA VAL A 406 -11.99 10.56 -13.83
C VAL A 406 -12.96 9.40 -13.64
N ARG A 407 -13.94 9.57 -12.75
CA ARG A 407 -14.94 8.54 -12.46
C ARG A 407 -16.31 8.84 -13.04
N HIS A 408 -16.61 10.09 -13.20
CA HIS A 408 -17.87 10.55 -13.75
C HIS A 408 -17.60 11.54 -14.87
N ALA A 409 -18.29 11.36 -15.97
CA ALA A 409 -18.19 12.25 -17.11
C ALA A 409 -18.56 13.72 -16.79
N SER A 410 -19.38 13.92 -15.75
CA SER A 410 -19.72 15.26 -15.23
C SER A 410 -18.53 16.05 -14.63
N GLN A 411 -17.39 15.41 -14.44
CA GLN A 411 -16.16 16.03 -13.95
C GLN A 411 -15.37 16.75 -15.06
N LEU A 412 -15.81 16.59 -16.30
CA LEU A 412 -15.12 17.08 -17.48
C LEU A 412 -15.96 18.15 -18.20
N LYS A 413 -15.31 19.12 -18.75
CA LYS A 413 -15.92 20.17 -19.57
C LYS A 413 -15.40 20.09 -21.01
N ALA A 414 -16.16 20.63 -21.92
CA ALA A 414 -15.71 20.73 -23.31
C ALA A 414 -14.43 21.57 -23.39
N GLY A 415 -13.37 20.99 -23.96
CA GLY A 415 -12.03 21.56 -24.02
C GLY A 415 -11.02 20.95 -23.05
N ASP A 416 -11.46 20.19 -22.05
CA ASP A 416 -10.54 19.55 -21.12
C ASP A 416 -9.67 18.50 -21.83
N VAL A 417 -8.41 18.50 -21.52
CA VAL A 417 -7.46 17.48 -21.99
C VAL A 417 -7.44 16.34 -20.97
N ILE A 418 -7.79 15.17 -21.44
CA ILE A 418 -7.76 13.93 -20.65
C ILE A 418 -6.67 13.02 -21.19
N THR A 419 -5.96 12.39 -20.29
CA THR A 419 -4.99 11.35 -20.63
C THR A 419 -5.60 10.00 -20.33
N THR A 420 -5.71 9.17 -21.34
CA THR A 420 -6.09 7.78 -21.15
C THR A 420 -4.83 6.93 -21.08
N ARG A 421 -4.60 6.33 -19.92
CA ARG A 421 -3.48 5.44 -19.68
C ARG A 421 -3.87 4.01 -20.00
N PHE A 422 -3.07 3.39 -20.80
CA PHE A 422 -3.13 1.98 -21.13
C PHE A 422 -2.00 1.21 -20.41
N GLU A 423 -1.87 -0.06 -20.65
CA GLU A 423 -0.76 -0.88 -20.16
C GLU A 423 0.60 -0.33 -20.62
N GLN A 424 0.69 0.05 -21.88
CA GLN A 424 1.89 0.67 -22.46
C GLN A 424 1.50 1.98 -23.13
N GLY A 425 1.92 3.07 -22.52
CA GLY A 425 1.72 4.39 -23.08
C GLY A 425 0.42 5.06 -22.64
N GLU A 426 0.32 6.28 -23.03
CA GLU A 426 -0.80 7.19 -22.73
C GLU A 426 -1.23 7.89 -24.01
N VAL A 427 -2.50 8.15 -24.10
CA VAL A 427 -3.09 8.89 -25.21
C VAL A 427 -3.79 10.12 -24.65
N GLU A 428 -3.46 11.24 -25.17
CA GLU A 428 -4.16 12.47 -24.86
C GLU A 428 -5.33 12.69 -25.81
N SER A 429 -6.42 13.13 -25.25
CA SER A 429 -7.63 13.42 -25.98
C SER A 429 -8.32 14.66 -25.42
N VAL A 430 -8.95 15.41 -26.24
CA VAL A 430 -9.71 16.60 -25.83
C VAL A 430 -11.19 16.24 -25.78
N VAL A 431 -11.82 16.56 -24.67
CA VAL A 431 -13.25 16.33 -24.49
C VAL A 431 -14.04 17.20 -25.47
N LYS A 432 -14.72 16.60 -26.43
CA LYS A 432 -15.69 17.27 -27.32
C LYS A 432 -17.09 17.25 -26.70
N LYS A 433 -17.92 18.20 -27.10
CA LYS A 433 -19.30 18.29 -26.65
C LYS A 433 -20.13 17.10 -27.13
#